data_57d7e79f73299c0ff359383dc98458d6
#
_entry.id   57d7e79f73299c0ff359383dc98458d6
#
_cell.length_a   1.000
_cell.length_b   1.000
_cell.length_c   1.000
_cell.angle_alpha   90.00
_cell.angle_beta   90.00
_cell.angle_gamma   90.00
#
_symmetry.space_group_name_H-M   'P 1'
#
loop_
_entity.id
_entity.type
_entity.pdbx_description
1 polymer ?
#
loop_
_entity_poly.entity_id
_entity_poly.type
_entity_poly.pdbx_seq_one_letter_code
_entity_poly.pdbx_strand_id
1 'polypeptide(L)' 'MKTVLEALKSCVGYPVPKDTIETIAVRRGIYDSLQEEINTQVMGSKAFALCEADIMKYLVTAANLG' A
#
# COMPACT_ATOMS: atom_id res chain seq x y z
N MET A 1 12.48 -10.93 6.22
CA MET A 1 11.09 -10.92 6.66
C MET A 1 10.33 -9.83 5.90
N LYS A 2 9.05 -10.02 5.73
CA LYS A 2 8.24 -9.12 4.93
C LYS A 2 7.84 -7.88 5.73
N THR A 3 8.01 -6.72 5.14
CA THR A 3 7.58 -5.46 5.75
C THR A 3 6.19 -5.07 5.27
N VAL A 4 5.58 -4.09 5.95
CA VAL A 4 4.28 -3.55 5.54
C VAL A 4 4.37 -2.99 4.11
N LEU A 5 5.46 -2.32 3.77
CA LEU A 5 5.68 -1.82 2.42
C LEU A 5 5.64 -2.96 1.39
N GLU A 6 6.34 -4.05 1.67
CA GLU A 6 6.36 -5.19 0.77
C GLU A 6 4.98 -5.84 0.63
N ALA A 7 4.21 -5.87 1.73
CA ALA A 7 2.85 -6.39 1.70
C ALA A 7 1.97 -5.54 0.79
N LEU A 8 2.09 -4.22 0.86
CA LEU A 8 1.33 -3.32 -0.02
C LEU A 8 1.74 -3.48 -1.48
N LYS A 9 3.04 -3.67 -1.73
CA LYS A 9 3.52 -3.90 -3.11
C LYS A 9 2.95 -5.16 -3.72
N SER A 10 2.76 -6.19 -2.91
CA SER A 10 2.35 -7.51 -3.41
C SER A 10 0.84 -7.71 -3.43
N CYS A 11 0.05 -6.81 -2.83
CA CYS A 11 -1.38 -7.03 -2.68
C CYS A 11 -2.16 -6.98 -4.00
N VAL A 12 -1.61 -6.33 -5.02
CA VAL A 12 -2.32 -6.15 -6.30
C VAL A 12 -1.71 -6.94 -7.46
N GLY A 13 -0.60 -7.62 -7.24
CA GLY A 13 0.03 -8.44 -8.28
C GLY A 13 0.68 -7.69 -9.43
N TYR A 14 0.74 -6.38 -9.38
CA TYR A 14 1.40 -5.54 -10.38
C TYR A 14 2.46 -4.67 -9.72
N PRO A 15 3.54 -4.32 -10.45
CA PRO A 15 4.55 -3.42 -9.89
C PRO A 15 3.97 -2.03 -9.68
N VAL A 16 4.12 -1.51 -8.47
CA VAL A 16 3.68 -0.17 -8.11
C VAL A 16 4.91 0.59 -7.60
N PRO A 17 5.18 1.80 -8.11
CA PRO A 17 6.33 2.57 -7.65
C PRO A 17 6.29 2.79 -6.14
N LYS A 18 7.47 2.69 -5.51
CA LYS A 18 7.59 2.90 -4.07
C LYS A 18 7.06 4.28 -3.67
N ASP A 19 7.35 5.30 -4.46
CA ASP A 19 6.92 6.67 -4.16
C ASP A 19 5.40 6.78 -4.11
N THR A 20 4.70 6.07 -4.98
CA THR A 20 3.25 6.05 -4.99
C THR A 20 2.71 5.44 -3.70
N ILE A 21 3.30 4.32 -3.27
CA ILE A 21 2.89 3.65 -2.04
C ILE A 21 3.16 4.55 -0.84
N GLU A 22 4.31 5.22 -0.80
CA GLU A 22 4.65 6.11 0.29
C GLU A 22 3.67 7.28 0.38
N THR A 23 3.30 7.87 -0.74
CA THR A 23 2.33 8.97 -0.76
C THR A 23 0.97 8.52 -0.21
N ILE A 24 0.51 7.35 -0.65
CA ILE A 24 -0.76 6.80 -0.18
C ILE A 24 -0.68 6.53 1.33
N ALA A 25 0.42 5.96 1.80
CA ALA A 25 0.61 5.66 3.21
C ALA A 25 0.57 6.92 4.08
N VAL A 26 1.17 8.00 3.59
CA VAL A 26 1.13 9.29 4.31
C VAL A 26 -0.31 9.76 4.44
N ARG A 27 -1.09 9.69 3.37
CA ARG A 27 -2.50 10.11 3.39
C ARG A 27 -3.34 9.30 4.37
N ARG A 28 -3.01 8.02 4.52
CA ARG A 28 -3.78 7.12 5.39
C ARG A 28 -3.20 6.99 6.79
N GLY A 29 -2.07 7.66 7.06
CA GLY A 29 -1.50 7.71 8.40
C GLY A 29 -0.70 6.48 8.81
N ILE A 30 -0.26 5.66 7.87
CA ILE A 30 0.55 4.47 8.19
C ILE A 30 1.97 4.54 7.63
N TYR A 31 2.41 5.72 7.20
CA TYR A 31 3.74 5.86 6.61
C TYR A 31 4.83 5.37 7.56
N ASP A 32 4.71 5.70 8.84
CA ASP A 32 5.72 5.33 9.84
C ASP A 32 5.80 3.81 10.05
N SER A 33 4.76 3.09 9.67
CA SER A 33 4.71 1.63 9.83
C SER A 33 5.23 0.87 8.60
N LEU A 34 5.54 1.56 7.50
CA LEU A 34 5.93 0.90 6.25
C LEU A 34 7.17 0.02 6.38
N GLN A 35 8.12 0.41 7.23
CA GLN A 35 9.35 -0.33 7.41
C GLN A 35 9.25 -1.41 8.48
N GLU A 36 8.12 -1.47 9.17
CA GLU A 36 7.89 -2.45 10.21
C GLU A 36 7.54 -3.81 9.60
N GLU A 37 7.85 -4.85 10.35
CA GLU A 37 7.46 -6.20 9.97
C GLU A 37 5.94 -6.33 9.99
N ILE A 38 5.40 -7.10 9.04
CA ILE A 38 3.95 -7.31 9.01
C ILE A 38 3.47 -7.98 10.29
N ASN A 39 2.28 -7.59 10.74
CA ASN A 39 1.66 -8.18 11.92
C ASN A 39 0.15 -8.07 11.78
N THR A 40 -0.57 -8.86 12.57
CA THR A 40 -2.03 -8.95 12.49
C THR A 40 -2.70 -7.61 12.74
N GLN A 41 -2.16 -6.83 13.68
CA GLN A 41 -2.75 -5.54 14.03
C GLN A 41 -2.72 -4.58 12.85
N VAL A 42 -1.56 -4.44 12.19
CA VAL A 42 -1.43 -3.54 11.04
C VAL A 42 -2.20 -4.07 9.85
N MET A 43 -2.05 -5.37 9.55
CA MET A 43 -2.69 -5.97 8.38
C MET A 43 -4.21 -5.94 8.47
N GLY A 44 -4.76 -5.96 9.67
CA GLY A 44 -6.20 -5.91 9.88
C GLY A 44 -6.72 -4.50 10.12
N SER A 45 -5.88 -3.48 10.05
CA SER A 45 -6.32 -2.12 10.32
C SER A 45 -7.10 -1.53 9.15
N LYS A 46 -7.98 -0.58 9.48
CA LYS A 46 -8.73 0.16 8.47
C LYS A 46 -7.80 0.95 7.55
N ALA A 47 -6.74 1.54 8.13
CA ALA A 47 -5.79 2.32 7.36
C ALA A 47 -5.09 1.47 6.31
N PHE A 48 -4.70 0.24 6.66
CA PHE A 48 -4.09 -0.68 5.70
C PHE A 48 -5.06 -1.03 4.58
N ALA A 49 -6.31 -1.33 4.92
CA ALA A 49 -7.33 -1.65 3.92
C ALA A 49 -7.57 -0.47 2.97
N LEU A 50 -7.58 0.74 3.49
CA LEU A 50 -7.74 1.95 2.66
C LEU A 50 -6.54 2.15 1.73
N CYS A 51 -5.33 1.83 2.19
CA CYS A 51 -4.15 1.88 1.33
C CYS A 51 -4.27 0.88 0.17
N GLU A 52 -4.72 -0.33 0.44
CA GLU A 52 -4.93 -1.32 -0.61
C GLU A 52 -5.94 -0.82 -1.65
N ALA A 53 -7.03 -0.24 -1.20
CA ALA A 53 -8.05 0.31 -2.09
C ALA A 53 -7.49 1.45 -2.95
N ASP A 54 -6.69 2.33 -2.35
CA ASP A 54 -6.08 3.45 -3.07
C ASP A 54 -5.07 2.97 -4.12
N ILE A 55 -4.32 1.91 -3.81
CA ILE A 55 -3.36 1.33 -4.76
C ILE A 55 -4.11 0.74 -5.96
N MET A 56 -5.21 0.04 -5.71
CA MET A 56 -6.03 -0.51 -6.80
C MET A 56 -6.61 0.60 -7.65
N LYS A 57 -7.06 1.68 -7.03
CA LYS A 57 -7.58 2.84 -7.75
C LYS A 57 -6.51 3.46 -8.62
N TYR A 58 -5.29 3.58 -8.10
CA TYR A 58 -4.16 4.10 -8.87
C TYR A 58 -3.91 3.25 -10.11
N LEU A 59 -3.92 1.91 -9.97
CA LEU A 59 -3.66 1.02 -11.08
C LEU A 59 -4.74 1.12 -12.16
N VAL A 60 -6.01 1.24 -11.77
CA VAL A 60 -7.10 1.41 -12.72
C VAL A 60 -6.95 2.72 -13.48
N THR A 61 -6.62 3.79 -12.77
CA THR A 61 -6.41 5.11 -13.39
C THR A 61 -5.24 5.07 -14.37
N ALA A 62 -4.13 4.44 -13.97
CA ALA A 62 -2.95 4.34 -14.82
C ALA A 62 -3.25 3.53 -16.07
N ALA A 63 -4.01 2.45 -15.93
CA ALA A 63 -4.40 1.63 -17.08
C ALA A 63 -5.26 2.41 -18.09
N ASN A 64 -6.14 3.26 -17.56
CA ASN A 64 -7.01 4.08 -18.42
C ASN A 64 -6.25 5.20 -19.13
N LEU A 65 -5.14 5.64 -18.56
CA LEU A 65 -4.32 6.69 -19.16
C LEU A 65 -3.32 6.13 -20.18
N GLY A 66 -3.02 4.85 -20.05
CA GLY A 66 -2.07 4.19 -20.92
C GLY A 66 -2.69 3.71 -22.18
#